data_e7506bd868681218a8315851b81638ba
#
_entry.id   e7506bd868681218a8315851b81638ba
#
_cell.length_a   1.000
_cell.length_b   1.000
_cell.length_c   1.000
_cell.angle_alpha   90.00
_cell.angle_beta   90.00
_cell.angle_gamma   90.00
#
_symmetry.space_group_name_H-M   'P 1'
#
loop_
_entity.id
_entity.type
_entity.pdbx_description
1 polymer ?
#
loop_
_entity_poly.entity_id
_entity_poly.type
_entity_poly.pdbx_seq_one_letter_code
_entity_poly.pdbx_strand_id
1 'polypeptide(L)'
;MMSNNKIIYVLTAPYYKTGGTELCHQLVYAINQLGGTASILYKQACDEKYVNPAFEKYVTDYAILTEDFYANNEDVIVIPESETILIPKFQKATIYLWWMSVDNYFKWQNLKYVYEEKKFLRTVKYLLTNYKLKKKYLPLNKMDNVRLHLAQSEYAVDFLKKNGITDIRYLSDFINDDYILESDNVTSVDKENIVIYNPSKGLLFTRNIIKGAKNITFIALSG
;
A
#
# COMPACT_ATOMS: atom_id res chain seq x y z
N MET A 1 36.73 2.60 11.06
CA MET A 1 35.69 1.63 10.65
C MET A 1 34.41 2.42 10.50
N MET A 2 33.95 2.66 9.28
CA MET A 2 32.61 3.23 9.07
C MET A 2 31.63 2.17 9.55
N SER A 3 30.82 2.47 10.56
CA SER A 3 29.70 1.62 10.92
C SER A 3 28.79 1.59 9.70
N ASN A 4 28.69 0.43 9.07
CA ASN A 4 27.73 0.21 8.01
C ASN A 4 26.35 0.25 8.68
N ASN A 5 25.77 1.45 8.81
CA ASN A 5 24.44 1.56 9.41
C ASN A 5 23.44 0.98 8.43
N LYS A 6 22.77 -0.08 8.88
CA LYS A 6 21.63 -0.70 8.19
C LYS A 6 20.57 0.35 7.89
N ILE A 7 20.23 0.51 6.63
CA ILE A 7 19.17 1.43 6.19
C ILE A 7 17.92 0.62 5.79
N ILE A 8 16.76 1.10 6.20
CA ILE A 8 15.46 0.57 5.79
C ILE A 8 14.91 1.48 4.71
N TYR A 9 14.92 1.02 3.47
CA TYR A 9 14.32 1.73 2.35
C TYR A 9 12.87 1.30 2.17
N VAL A 10 11.94 2.26 2.10
CA VAL A 10 10.53 1.99 1.83
C VAL A 10 10.18 2.47 0.42
N LEU A 11 9.93 1.51 -0.47
CA LEU A 11 9.67 1.78 -1.88
C LEU A 11 8.27 2.37 -2.07
N THR A 12 8.16 3.46 -2.85
CA THR A 12 6.88 4.08 -3.20
C THR A 12 6.89 4.78 -4.54
N ALA A 13 5.70 5.11 -5.05
CA ALA A 13 5.56 5.96 -6.22
C ALA A 13 5.87 7.42 -5.88
N PRO A 14 6.54 8.18 -6.77
CA PRO A 14 6.79 9.60 -6.57
C PRO A 14 5.48 10.40 -6.70
N TYR A 15 5.36 11.47 -5.94
CA TYR A 15 4.35 12.55 -6.03
C TYR A 15 2.87 12.14 -5.87
N TYR A 16 2.50 10.89 -6.06
CA TYR A 16 1.10 10.44 -5.92
C TYR A 16 0.61 10.53 -4.48
N LYS A 17 -0.58 11.11 -4.29
CA LYS A 17 -1.28 11.16 -3.01
C LYS A 17 -2.35 10.08 -2.97
N THR A 18 -2.06 8.99 -2.28
CA THR A 18 -2.99 7.88 -1.99
C THR A 18 -2.74 7.38 -0.57
N GLY A 19 -3.68 6.65 0.03
CA GLY A 19 -3.46 6.05 1.35
C GLY A 19 -2.23 5.15 1.40
N GLY A 20 -1.96 4.36 0.36
CA GLY A 20 -0.78 3.48 0.32
C GLY A 20 0.54 4.25 0.24
N THR A 21 0.61 5.33 -0.56
CA THR A 21 1.81 6.16 -0.60
C THR A 21 2.02 6.91 0.71
N GLU A 22 0.95 7.40 1.34
CA GLU A 22 1.02 8.04 2.66
C GLU A 22 1.56 7.08 3.71
N LEU A 23 1.04 5.85 3.78
CA LEU A 23 1.52 4.83 4.72
C LEU A 23 3.02 4.53 4.57
N CYS A 24 3.54 4.52 3.34
CA CYS A 24 4.97 4.35 3.11
C CYS A 24 5.79 5.48 3.76
N HIS A 25 5.34 6.74 3.63
CA HIS A 25 6.01 7.89 4.24
C HIS A 25 5.90 7.87 5.76
N GLN A 26 4.72 7.53 6.28
CA GLN A 26 4.48 7.39 7.72
C GLN A 26 5.34 6.29 8.34
N LEU A 27 5.54 5.17 7.64
CA LEU A 27 6.43 4.09 8.11
C LEU A 27 7.87 4.58 8.26
N VAL A 28 8.40 5.29 7.27
CA VAL A 28 9.76 5.88 7.35
C VAL A 28 9.86 6.85 8.51
N TYR A 29 8.87 7.73 8.64
CA TYR A 29 8.81 8.69 9.74
C TYR A 29 8.81 7.97 11.09
N ALA A 30 7.93 6.99 11.29
CA ALA A 30 7.83 6.25 12.55
C ALA A 30 9.12 5.51 12.90
N ILE A 31 9.78 4.86 11.93
CA ILE A 31 11.06 4.19 12.17
C ILE A 31 12.12 5.19 12.64
N ASN A 32 12.21 6.35 11.99
CA ASN A 32 13.19 7.39 12.35
C ASN A 32 12.89 8.00 13.72
N GLN A 33 11.62 8.23 14.07
CA GLN A 33 11.22 8.70 15.40
C GLN A 33 11.57 7.69 16.51
N LEU A 34 11.57 6.40 16.20
CA LEU A 34 11.96 5.34 17.14
C LEU A 34 13.48 5.10 17.20
N GLY A 35 14.29 5.95 16.56
CA GLY A 35 15.75 5.87 16.55
C GLY A 35 16.32 4.88 15.53
N GLY A 36 15.52 4.37 14.60
CA GLY A 36 16.00 3.61 13.46
C GLY A 36 16.54 4.54 12.35
N THR A 37 17.03 3.93 11.27
CA THR A 37 17.46 4.65 10.06
C THR A 37 16.64 4.17 8.89
N ALA A 38 15.73 4.99 8.40
CA ALA A 38 14.90 4.68 7.25
C ALA A 38 14.86 5.84 6.26
N SER A 39 14.71 5.52 4.98
CA SER A 39 14.59 6.49 3.89
C SER A 39 13.51 6.05 2.90
N ILE A 40 12.83 7.01 2.29
CA ILE A 40 11.94 6.73 1.16
C ILE A 40 12.79 6.38 -0.06
N LEU A 41 12.38 5.33 -0.76
CA LEU A 41 12.94 4.97 -2.06
C LEU A 41 11.89 5.24 -3.14
N TYR A 42 12.00 6.37 -3.82
CA TYR A 42 11.08 6.69 -4.90
C TYR A 42 11.45 5.94 -6.18
N LYS A 43 10.44 5.44 -6.88
CA LYS A 43 10.63 5.07 -8.29
C LYS A 43 11.00 6.32 -9.10
N GLN A 44 11.77 6.14 -10.16
CA GLN A 44 12.13 7.27 -11.03
C GLN A 44 10.87 7.96 -11.56
N ALA A 45 10.80 9.28 -11.42
CA ALA A 45 9.72 10.12 -11.96
C ALA A 45 10.08 10.65 -13.33
N CYS A 46 9.07 10.96 -14.15
CA CYS A 46 9.27 11.55 -15.46
C CYS A 46 9.52 13.07 -15.38
N ASP A 47 9.01 13.73 -14.36
CA ASP A 47 9.00 15.20 -14.20
C ASP A 47 9.85 15.70 -13.02
N GLU A 48 10.70 14.83 -12.46
CA GLU A 48 11.59 15.11 -11.32
C GLU A 48 10.89 15.56 -10.04
N LYS A 49 9.57 15.43 -9.95
CA LYS A 49 8.80 15.68 -8.75
C LYS A 49 8.66 14.39 -7.94
N TYR A 50 9.23 14.37 -6.76
CA TYR A 50 9.25 13.19 -5.90
C TYR A 50 8.35 13.32 -4.68
N VAL A 51 8.53 14.35 -3.86
CA VAL A 51 7.79 14.53 -2.63
C VAL A 51 6.49 15.28 -2.89
N ASN A 52 5.35 14.69 -2.50
CA ASN A 52 4.09 15.41 -2.51
C ASN A 52 4.05 16.37 -1.30
N PRO A 53 3.59 17.63 -1.45
CA PRO A 53 3.51 18.59 -0.35
C PRO A 53 2.79 18.07 0.90
N ALA A 54 1.79 17.21 0.73
CA ALA A 54 1.08 16.60 1.86
C ALA A 54 1.94 15.65 2.71
N PHE A 55 3.09 15.22 2.20
CA PHE A 55 3.99 14.26 2.85
C PHE A 55 5.32 14.85 3.30
N GLU A 56 5.56 16.14 3.04
CA GLU A 56 6.81 16.83 3.41
C GLU A 56 7.15 16.66 4.89
N LYS A 57 6.14 16.66 5.76
CA LYS A 57 6.32 16.48 7.22
C LYS A 57 6.91 15.11 7.61
N TYR A 58 6.81 14.10 6.72
CA TYR A 58 7.31 12.75 6.96
C TYR A 58 8.69 12.48 6.35
N VAL A 59 9.17 13.37 5.46
CA VAL A 59 10.37 13.12 4.64
C VAL A 59 11.50 14.06 5.07
N THR A 60 12.56 13.48 5.62
CA THR A 60 13.81 14.21 5.91
C THR A 60 14.84 14.00 4.80
N ASP A 61 14.84 12.81 4.20
CA ASP A 61 15.73 12.42 3.10
C ASP A 61 15.08 11.32 2.28
N TYR A 62 15.50 11.16 1.03
CA TYR A 62 15.03 10.10 0.14
C TYR A 62 16.09 9.66 -0.87
N ALA A 63 15.94 8.45 -1.37
CA ALA A 63 16.70 7.90 -2.49
C ALA A 63 15.81 7.73 -3.72
N ILE A 64 16.42 7.66 -4.89
CA ILE A 64 15.74 7.43 -6.17
C ILE A 64 16.20 6.08 -6.71
N LEU A 65 15.24 5.23 -7.09
CA LEU A 65 15.50 3.94 -7.71
C LEU A 65 15.92 4.12 -9.18
N THR A 66 17.17 4.45 -9.39
CA THR A 66 17.83 4.50 -10.71
C THR A 66 18.39 3.12 -11.08
N GLU A 67 19.02 3.02 -12.24
CA GLU A 67 19.79 1.82 -12.62
C GLU A 67 20.99 1.59 -11.71
N ASP A 68 21.61 2.68 -11.26
CA ASP A 68 22.78 2.67 -10.37
C ASP A 68 22.45 2.55 -8.88
N PHE A 69 21.15 2.51 -8.51
CA PHE A 69 20.75 2.34 -7.12
C PHE A 69 21.26 1.00 -6.58
N TYR A 70 22.00 1.07 -5.50
CA TYR A 70 22.56 -0.09 -4.83
C TYR A 70 22.12 -0.13 -3.36
N ALA A 71 21.56 -1.27 -2.95
CA ALA A 71 21.34 -1.61 -1.56
C ALA A 71 22.28 -2.75 -1.17
N ASN A 72 22.93 -2.64 -0.02
CA ASN A 72 23.86 -3.64 0.47
C ASN A 72 23.14 -4.80 1.18
N ASN A 73 23.91 -5.82 1.59
CA ASN A 73 23.36 -7.04 2.22
C ASN A 73 22.73 -6.78 3.59
N GLU A 74 23.06 -5.68 4.25
CA GLU A 74 22.55 -5.32 5.57
C GLU A 74 21.26 -4.49 5.47
N ASP A 75 21.04 -3.85 4.31
CA ASP A 75 19.86 -3.02 4.08
C ASP A 75 18.58 -3.86 3.96
N VAL A 76 17.48 -3.23 4.32
CA VAL A 76 16.13 -3.77 4.15
C VAL A 76 15.39 -2.94 3.13
N ILE A 77 14.76 -3.61 2.17
CA ILE A 77 13.84 -2.98 1.22
C ILE A 77 12.42 -3.40 1.56
N VAL A 78 11.58 -2.47 1.98
CA VAL A 78 10.14 -2.68 2.15
C VAL A 78 9.46 -2.38 0.82
N ILE A 79 8.81 -3.38 0.24
CA ILE A 79 8.16 -3.30 -1.07
C ILE A 79 6.65 -3.44 -0.87
N PRO A 80 5.80 -2.49 -1.33
CA PRO A 80 4.36 -2.69 -1.37
C PRO A 80 3.95 -3.81 -2.34
N GLU A 81 2.82 -4.48 -2.08
CA GLU A 81 2.30 -5.55 -2.94
C GLU A 81 2.06 -5.11 -4.39
N SER A 82 1.86 -3.82 -4.62
CA SER A 82 1.70 -3.24 -5.96
C SER A 82 2.99 -3.20 -6.79
N GLU A 83 4.15 -3.40 -6.16
CA GLU A 83 5.47 -3.25 -6.79
C GLU A 83 6.28 -4.55 -6.80
N THR A 84 5.63 -5.70 -6.65
CA THR A 84 6.28 -7.01 -6.57
C THR A 84 7.18 -7.34 -7.76
N ILE A 85 6.95 -6.74 -8.93
CA ILE A 85 7.80 -6.90 -10.11
C ILE A 85 9.24 -6.43 -9.88
N LEU A 86 9.47 -5.56 -8.90
CA LEU A 86 10.78 -5.02 -8.55
C LEU A 86 11.58 -5.90 -7.60
N ILE A 87 10.94 -6.93 -6.99
CA ILE A 87 11.60 -7.87 -6.07
C ILE A 87 12.92 -8.43 -6.65
N PRO A 88 12.98 -8.88 -7.92
CA PRO A 88 14.23 -9.41 -8.48
C PRO A 88 15.36 -8.39 -8.58
N LYS A 89 15.08 -7.08 -8.54
CA LYS A 89 16.10 -6.02 -8.59
C LYS A 89 16.94 -5.96 -7.31
N PHE A 90 16.40 -6.40 -6.19
CA PHE A 90 17.00 -6.26 -4.86
C PHE A 90 17.58 -7.56 -4.29
N GLN A 91 18.23 -8.38 -5.14
CA GLN A 91 18.73 -9.71 -4.75
C GLN A 91 19.75 -9.71 -3.61
N LYS A 92 20.44 -8.61 -3.36
CA LYS A 92 21.44 -8.49 -2.32
C LYS A 92 20.90 -7.98 -0.99
N ALA A 93 19.80 -7.24 -1.00
CA ALA A 93 19.17 -6.70 0.19
C ALA A 93 18.17 -7.69 0.81
N THR A 94 17.86 -7.49 2.09
CA THR A 94 16.75 -8.19 2.73
C THR A 94 15.43 -7.60 2.28
N ILE A 95 14.51 -8.42 1.76
CA ILE A 95 13.22 -7.94 1.23
C ILE A 95 12.11 -8.23 2.23
N TYR A 96 11.36 -7.19 2.58
CA TYR A 96 10.08 -7.27 3.27
C TYR A 96 8.97 -6.84 2.33
N LEU A 97 7.93 -7.66 2.16
CA LEU A 97 6.80 -7.38 1.29
C LEU A 97 5.60 -6.92 2.13
N TRP A 98 5.12 -5.69 1.89
CA TRP A 98 4.00 -5.13 2.63
C TRP A 98 2.69 -5.27 1.88
N TRP A 99 1.80 -6.06 2.45
CA TRP A 99 0.46 -6.35 1.92
C TRP A 99 -0.56 -5.34 2.46
N MET A 100 -0.62 -4.18 1.83
CA MET A 100 -1.61 -3.15 2.13
C MET A 100 -2.98 -3.47 1.52
N SER A 101 -3.01 -4.21 0.40
CA SER A 101 -4.26 -4.65 -0.23
C SER A 101 -4.09 -5.92 -1.04
N VAL A 102 -4.51 -7.04 -0.46
CA VAL A 102 -4.57 -8.34 -1.17
C VAL A 102 -5.41 -8.24 -2.44
N ASP A 103 -6.53 -7.50 -2.39
CA ASP A 103 -7.43 -7.34 -3.53
C ASP A 103 -6.77 -6.59 -4.69
N ASN A 104 -5.93 -5.60 -4.42
CA ASN A 104 -5.17 -4.92 -5.45
C ASN A 104 -4.20 -5.86 -6.15
N TYR A 105 -3.51 -6.72 -5.40
CA TYR A 105 -2.64 -7.73 -5.97
C TYR A 105 -3.41 -8.71 -6.87
N PHE A 106 -4.56 -9.23 -6.42
CA PHE A 106 -5.41 -10.11 -7.19
C PHE A 106 -6.08 -9.46 -8.40
N LYS A 107 -6.50 -8.22 -8.27
CA LYS A 107 -7.16 -7.46 -9.34
C LYS A 107 -6.39 -7.51 -10.66
N TRP A 108 -5.07 -7.64 -10.55
CA TRP A 108 -4.17 -7.68 -11.69
C TRP A 108 -3.79 -9.09 -12.15
N GLN A 109 -4.05 -10.11 -11.33
CA GLN A 109 -3.66 -11.49 -11.61
C GLN A 109 -4.83 -12.45 -11.88
N ASN A 110 -6.01 -12.18 -11.31
CA ASN A 110 -7.13 -13.11 -11.37
C ASN A 110 -8.25 -12.62 -12.27
N LEU A 111 -8.40 -13.27 -13.44
CA LEU A 111 -9.45 -12.98 -14.42
C LEU A 111 -10.86 -13.19 -13.86
N LYS A 112 -11.05 -14.15 -12.96
CA LYS A 112 -12.34 -14.44 -12.33
C LYS A 112 -12.78 -13.25 -11.48
N TYR A 113 -11.88 -12.70 -10.67
CA TYR A 113 -12.14 -11.52 -9.85
C TYR A 113 -12.52 -10.30 -10.71
N VAL A 114 -11.79 -10.09 -11.81
CA VAL A 114 -12.09 -9.00 -12.76
C VAL A 114 -13.46 -9.17 -13.44
N TYR A 115 -13.83 -10.41 -13.77
CA TYR A 115 -15.13 -10.72 -14.38
C TYR A 115 -16.29 -10.49 -13.43
N GLU A 116 -16.18 -10.92 -12.19
CA GLU A 116 -17.21 -10.73 -11.16
C GLU A 116 -17.45 -9.24 -10.85
N GLU A 117 -16.40 -8.41 -10.89
CA GLU A 117 -16.50 -6.97 -10.62
C GLU A 117 -16.99 -6.13 -11.82
N LYS A 118 -16.69 -6.50 -13.07
CA LYS A 118 -16.76 -5.55 -14.21
C LYS A 118 -17.76 -5.85 -15.31
N LYS A 119 -18.52 -6.95 -15.29
CA LYS A 119 -19.36 -7.39 -16.41
C LYS A 119 -18.60 -7.66 -17.73
N PHE A 120 -19.11 -8.56 -18.59
CA PHE A 120 -18.41 -9.14 -19.74
C PHE A 120 -17.68 -8.14 -20.66
N LEU A 121 -18.37 -7.11 -21.17
CA LEU A 121 -17.78 -6.16 -22.12
C LEU A 121 -16.64 -5.31 -21.52
N ARG A 122 -16.79 -4.91 -20.25
CA ARG A 122 -15.73 -4.18 -19.53
C ARG A 122 -14.54 -5.08 -19.20
N THR A 123 -14.79 -6.36 -18.96
CA THR A 123 -13.73 -7.36 -18.74
C THR A 123 -12.89 -7.57 -19.98
N VAL A 124 -13.53 -7.68 -21.17
CA VAL A 124 -12.80 -7.80 -22.45
C VAL A 124 -11.95 -6.55 -22.71
N LYS A 125 -12.51 -5.35 -22.56
CA LYS A 125 -11.74 -4.10 -22.69
C LYS A 125 -10.59 -4.04 -21.70
N TYR A 126 -10.82 -4.45 -20.45
CA TYR A 126 -9.81 -4.53 -19.41
C TYR A 126 -8.71 -5.54 -19.74
N LEU A 127 -9.04 -6.68 -20.30
CA LEU A 127 -8.06 -7.69 -20.75
C LEU A 127 -7.17 -7.17 -21.88
N LEU A 128 -7.76 -6.50 -22.85
CA LEU A 128 -7.02 -5.92 -23.98
C LEU A 128 -6.08 -4.78 -23.54
N THR A 129 -6.57 -3.90 -22.65
CA THR A 129 -5.78 -2.78 -22.13
C THR A 129 -4.74 -3.20 -21.07
N ASN A 130 -5.03 -4.25 -20.29
CA ASN A 130 -4.21 -4.63 -19.14
C ASN A 130 -3.38 -5.90 -19.36
N TYR A 131 -3.36 -6.47 -20.58
CA TYR A 131 -2.44 -7.57 -20.92
C TYR A 131 -0.97 -7.21 -20.59
N LYS A 132 -0.59 -5.94 -20.81
CA LYS A 132 0.72 -5.41 -20.41
C LYS A 132 0.88 -5.30 -18.88
N LEU A 133 -0.20 -5.15 -18.12
CA LEU A 133 -0.16 -5.00 -16.65
C LEU A 133 0.04 -6.34 -15.93
N LYS A 134 -0.35 -7.48 -16.54
CA LYS A 134 -0.01 -8.81 -16.00
C LYS A 134 1.49 -9.02 -15.80
N LYS A 135 2.32 -8.29 -16.57
CA LYS A 135 3.78 -8.32 -16.42
C LYS A 135 4.29 -7.46 -15.25
N LYS A 136 3.42 -6.72 -14.56
CA LYS A 136 3.81 -5.81 -13.46
C LYS A 136 3.83 -6.47 -12.08
N TYR A 137 3.34 -7.69 -11.97
CA TYR A 137 3.23 -8.39 -10.68
C TYR A 137 3.96 -9.73 -10.73
N LEU A 138 4.77 -9.96 -9.71
CA LEU A 138 5.43 -11.25 -9.53
C LEU A 138 4.42 -12.20 -8.87
N PRO A 139 4.20 -13.43 -9.39
CA PRO A 139 3.36 -14.42 -8.73
C PRO A 139 3.98 -14.90 -7.42
N LEU A 140 3.13 -15.30 -6.46
CA LEU A 140 3.55 -15.73 -5.11
C LEU A 140 4.62 -16.81 -5.13
N ASN A 141 4.51 -17.79 -6.02
CA ASN A 141 5.47 -18.88 -6.17
C ASN A 141 6.83 -18.46 -6.79
N LYS A 142 7.06 -17.18 -6.99
CA LYS A 142 8.33 -16.58 -7.44
C LYS A 142 8.87 -15.55 -6.45
N MET A 143 8.36 -15.56 -5.23
CA MET A 143 8.75 -14.62 -4.17
C MET A 143 9.59 -15.28 -3.07
N ASP A 144 10.33 -16.36 -3.41
CA ASP A 144 11.11 -17.16 -2.45
C ASP A 144 12.20 -16.34 -1.73
N ASN A 145 12.61 -15.20 -2.31
CA ASN A 145 13.59 -14.29 -1.73
C ASN A 145 12.98 -13.24 -0.78
N VAL A 146 11.66 -13.24 -0.59
CA VAL A 146 11.01 -12.38 0.40
C VAL A 146 11.22 -12.98 1.79
N ARG A 147 11.94 -12.26 2.64
CA ARG A 147 12.29 -12.70 4.00
C ARG A 147 11.13 -12.60 4.96
N LEU A 148 10.26 -11.59 4.78
CA LEU A 148 9.16 -11.31 5.70
C LEU A 148 7.98 -10.71 4.94
N HIS A 149 6.78 -11.19 5.24
CA HIS A 149 5.54 -10.62 4.76
C HIS A 149 4.89 -9.77 5.87
N LEU A 150 4.68 -8.48 5.60
CA LEU A 150 4.01 -7.54 6.49
C LEU A 150 2.55 -7.45 6.06
N ALA A 151 1.62 -7.79 6.93
CA ALA A 151 0.19 -7.82 6.64
C ALA A 151 -0.54 -6.68 7.35
N GLN A 152 -1.29 -5.87 6.60
CA GLN A 152 -2.04 -4.73 7.12
C GLN A 152 -3.30 -5.13 7.88
N SER A 153 -3.85 -6.32 7.61
CA SER A 153 -5.13 -6.77 8.17
C SER A 153 -5.14 -8.28 8.38
N GLU A 154 -6.05 -8.76 9.23
CA GLU A 154 -6.29 -10.20 9.41
C GLU A 154 -6.68 -10.88 8.09
N TYR A 155 -7.39 -10.19 7.21
CA TYR A 155 -7.68 -10.68 5.86
C TYR A 155 -6.39 -10.97 5.07
N ALA A 156 -5.40 -10.09 5.16
CA ALA A 156 -4.11 -10.30 4.52
C ALA A 156 -3.33 -11.45 5.18
N VAL A 157 -3.37 -11.57 6.51
CA VAL A 157 -2.76 -12.69 7.24
C VAL A 157 -3.36 -14.02 6.80
N ASP A 158 -4.69 -14.11 6.77
CA ASP A 158 -5.40 -15.32 6.36
C ASP A 158 -5.10 -15.72 4.92
N PHE A 159 -5.05 -14.72 4.03
CA PHE A 159 -4.66 -14.94 2.64
C PHE A 159 -3.26 -15.55 2.54
N LEU A 160 -2.28 -14.95 3.21
CA LEU A 160 -0.90 -15.41 3.18
C LEU A 160 -0.77 -16.84 3.74
N LYS A 161 -1.39 -17.13 4.88
CA LYS A 161 -1.42 -18.47 5.48
C LYS A 161 -2.03 -19.51 4.55
N LYS A 162 -3.16 -19.20 3.90
CA LYS A 162 -3.83 -20.06 2.91
C LYS A 162 -2.95 -20.37 1.69
N ASN A 163 -1.98 -19.52 1.41
CA ASN A 163 -1.00 -19.70 0.33
C ASN A 163 0.33 -20.28 0.81
N GLY A 164 0.40 -20.81 2.05
CA GLY A 164 1.57 -21.50 2.60
C GLY A 164 2.69 -20.59 3.09
N ILE A 165 2.42 -19.29 3.24
CA ILE A 165 3.40 -18.32 3.75
C ILE A 165 3.33 -18.33 5.28
N THR A 166 4.49 -18.49 5.94
CA THR A 166 4.61 -18.62 7.40
C THR A 166 5.28 -17.42 8.06
N ASP A 167 6.23 -16.79 7.37
CA ASP A 167 6.96 -15.63 7.88
C ASP A 167 6.11 -14.36 7.72
N ILE A 168 5.13 -14.18 8.61
CA ILE A 168 4.18 -13.07 8.58
C ILE A 168 4.30 -12.26 9.87
N ARG A 169 4.26 -10.92 9.74
CA ARG A 169 4.08 -9.98 10.85
C ARG A 169 2.96 -9.01 10.53
N TYR A 170 2.21 -8.63 11.54
CA TYR A 170 1.17 -7.63 11.42
C TYR A 170 1.78 -6.23 11.40
N LEU A 171 1.45 -5.43 10.40
CA LEU A 171 1.81 -4.02 10.28
C LEU A 171 0.59 -3.26 9.78
N SER A 172 -0.19 -2.71 10.70
CA SER A 172 -1.43 -1.99 10.43
C SER A 172 -1.19 -0.55 9.97
N ASP A 173 -2.28 0.18 9.80
CA ASP A 173 -2.27 1.58 9.44
C ASP A 173 -1.73 2.45 10.58
N PHE A 174 -1.07 3.52 10.20
CA PHE A 174 -0.69 4.60 11.10
C PHE A 174 -1.90 5.53 11.31
N ILE A 175 -2.18 5.85 12.55
CA ILE A 175 -3.18 6.88 12.89
C ILE A 175 -2.44 8.17 13.16
N ASN A 176 -2.76 9.22 12.42
CA ASN A 176 -2.15 10.54 12.60
C ASN A 176 -2.50 11.10 13.98
N ASP A 177 -1.52 11.70 14.65
CA ASP A 177 -1.67 12.31 15.98
C ASP A 177 -2.81 13.34 16.04
N ASP A 178 -3.08 14.03 14.94
CA ASP A 178 -4.22 14.97 14.83
C ASP A 178 -5.55 14.29 15.18
N TYR A 179 -5.77 13.04 14.74
CA TYR A 179 -6.98 12.28 15.08
C TYR A 179 -6.99 11.83 16.54
N ILE A 180 -5.84 11.53 17.11
CA ILE A 180 -5.72 11.12 18.51
C ILE A 180 -6.03 12.31 19.42
N LEU A 181 -5.44 13.48 19.13
CA LEU A 181 -5.66 14.71 19.87
C LEU A 181 -7.11 15.21 19.80
N GLU A 182 -7.72 15.13 18.61
CA GLU A 182 -9.13 15.51 18.44
C GLU A 182 -10.11 14.53 19.08
N SER A 183 -9.72 13.26 19.29
CA SER A 183 -10.59 12.25 19.91
C SER A 183 -11.03 12.62 21.31
N ASP A 184 -10.18 13.31 22.08
CA ASP A 184 -10.47 13.76 23.44
C ASP A 184 -11.51 14.89 23.47
N ASN A 185 -11.67 15.63 22.38
CA ASN A 185 -12.62 16.71 22.21
C ASN A 185 -14.03 16.20 21.80
N VAL A 186 -14.14 14.94 21.35
CA VAL A 186 -15.39 14.34 20.87
C VAL A 186 -16.09 13.54 22.00
N THR A 187 -16.34 14.17 23.12
CA THR A 187 -16.82 13.44 24.33
C THR A 187 -18.29 13.10 24.37
N SER A 188 -19.15 13.80 23.63
CA SER A 188 -20.59 13.45 23.54
C SER A 188 -21.29 14.27 22.46
N VAL A 189 -21.00 13.99 21.22
CA VAL A 189 -21.77 14.59 20.13
C VAL A 189 -22.95 13.66 19.83
N ASP A 190 -24.16 14.22 19.78
CA ASP A 190 -25.31 13.51 19.25
C ASP A 190 -24.99 13.05 17.82
N LYS A 191 -24.94 11.75 17.64
CA LYS A 191 -24.60 11.16 16.34
C LYS A 191 -25.78 11.35 15.39
N GLU A 192 -25.55 12.02 14.29
CA GLU A 192 -26.51 12.11 13.20
C GLU A 192 -26.53 10.81 12.38
N ASN A 193 -27.66 10.52 11.74
CA ASN A 193 -27.82 9.38 10.85
C ASN A 193 -27.14 9.65 9.50
N ILE A 194 -25.83 9.88 9.52
CA ILE A 194 -25.01 10.19 8.34
C ILE A 194 -23.97 9.08 8.16
N VAL A 195 -23.85 8.58 6.92
CA VAL A 195 -22.81 7.64 6.50
C VAL A 195 -21.96 8.28 5.42
N ILE A 196 -20.68 8.45 5.70
CA ILE A 196 -19.69 8.90 4.73
C ILE A 196 -19.10 7.66 4.03
N TYR A 197 -19.04 7.66 2.72
CA TYR A 197 -18.55 6.50 1.98
C TYR A 197 -17.71 6.87 0.75
N ASN A 198 -16.81 5.97 0.36
CA ASN A 198 -16.06 6.09 -0.89
C ASN A 198 -16.81 5.38 -2.03
N PRO A 199 -17.35 6.11 -3.03
CA PRO A 199 -18.15 5.54 -4.11
C PRO A 199 -17.35 4.62 -5.06
N SER A 200 -16.03 4.66 -5.03
CA SER A 200 -15.17 3.81 -5.86
C SER A 200 -14.95 2.40 -5.31
N LYS A 201 -15.29 2.17 -4.02
CA LYS A 201 -15.10 0.89 -3.34
C LYS A 201 -16.43 0.16 -3.12
N GLY A 202 -16.46 -1.15 -3.38
CA GLY A 202 -17.62 -2.00 -3.09
C GLY A 202 -18.92 -1.57 -3.75
N LEU A 203 -18.87 -1.08 -4.98
CA LEU A 203 -19.96 -0.36 -5.65
C LEU A 203 -21.34 -1.05 -5.58
N LEU A 204 -21.40 -2.37 -5.82
CA LEU A 204 -22.67 -3.11 -5.78
C LEU A 204 -23.17 -3.28 -4.34
N PHE A 205 -22.28 -3.59 -3.41
CA PHE A 205 -22.61 -3.74 -2.00
C PHE A 205 -23.09 -2.41 -1.42
N THR A 206 -22.37 -1.32 -1.66
CA THR A 206 -22.71 0.04 -1.21
C THR A 206 -24.06 0.51 -1.77
N ARG A 207 -24.33 0.27 -3.07
CA ARG A 207 -25.62 0.58 -3.69
C ARG A 207 -26.78 -0.19 -3.06
N ASN A 208 -26.58 -1.45 -2.71
CA ASN A 208 -27.62 -2.24 -2.06
C ASN A 208 -27.92 -1.74 -0.64
N ILE A 209 -26.89 -1.33 0.11
CA ILE A 209 -27.05 -0.70 1.43
C ILE A 209 -27.82 0.62 1.29
N ILE A 210 -27.40 1.50 0.39
CA ILE A 210 -28.06 2.81 0.17
C ILE A 210 -29.55 2.64 -0.19
N LYS A 211 -29.88 1.63 -1.02
CA LYS A 211 -31.27 1.33 -1.41
C LYS A 211 -32.10 0.76 -0.25
N GLY A 212 -31.51 0.01 0.63
CA GLY A 212 -32.19 -0.66 1.75
C GLY A 212 -32.29 0.17 3.02
N ALA A 213 -31.42 1.15 3.18
CA ALA A 213 -31.37 1.97 4.39
C ALA A 213 -32.44 3.06 4.37
N LYS A 214 -33.21 3.17 5.47
CA LYS A 214 -34.20 4.22 5.69
C LYS A 214 -33.67 5.20 6.74
N ASN A 215 -33.98 6.49 6.57
CA ASN A 215 -33.59 7.54 7.52
C ASN A 215 -32.08 7.70 7.72
N ILE A 216 -31.29 7.44 6.69
CA ILE A 216 -29.83 7.66 6.70
C ILE A 216 -29.45 8.55 5.53
N THR A 217 -28.66 9.58 5.82
CA THR A 217 -28.03 10.44 4.81
C THR A 217 -26.70 9.84 4.37
N PHE A 218 -26.51 9.65 3.07
CA PHE A 218 -25.25 9.12 2.51
C PHE A 218 -24.48 10.24 1.83
N ILE A 219 -23.25 10.48 2.29
CA ILE A 219 -22.33 11.48 1.72
C ILE A 219 -21.19 10.76 1.01
N ALA A 220 -21.11 10.95 -0.30
CA ALA A 220 -20.00 10.41 -1.09
C ALA A 220 -18.77 11.31 -0.96
N LEU A 221 -17.62 10.72 -0.61
CA LEU A 221 -16.36 11.43 -0.70
C LEU A 221 -15.93 11.49 -2.17
N SER A 222 -15.86 12.70 -2.74
CA SER A 222 -15.21 12.93 -4.03
C SER A 222 -13.70 12.88 -3.82
N GLY A 223 -13.02 11.92 -4.45
CA GLY A 223 -11.56 11.88 -4.56
C GLY A 223 -11.11 12.68 -5.76
#